data_14723eaee54ed52dbf6ef2dc31662936
#
_entry.id   14723eaee54ed52dbf6ef2dc31662936
#
_cell.length_a   1.000
_cell.length_b   1.000
_cell.length_c   1.000
_cell.angle_alpha   90.00
_cell.angle_beta   90.00
_cell.angle_gamma   90.00
#
_symmetry.space_group_name_H-M   'P 1'
#
loop_
_entity.id
_entity.type
_entity.pdbx_description
1 polymer ?
#
loop_
_entity_poly.entity_id
_entity_poly.type
_entity_poly.pdbx_seq_one_letter_code
_entity_poly.pdbx_strand_id
1 'polypeptide(L)'
;MNPTFYLCFEPMMIDGKHIIYFYVPESSQAHCHKGVYYDRNQDGDFALKNAQQIADLILRKQTGCTENRVLPYLTMDDLELELFDDVRKRVRLNRENHLWSTMTNEEILESAGMRLKDPSTGKEGYTLAAALLFGKERTLTSVVPFYRIDALYREDYSRLYDDREIIHCNLLRAYERLMEFCRKHLPEWPYIEGTQRLSIRELVMRENCLNLLIHREYGARHEASLTIWKDRVETRNWNIPFGYGQITLDNLRPHAKNPTIANFFAQLGIVEELGNGMRTMFKYVPMISGGSYPMINEEDEFTVSIPFVSDKTTNKPPTNHQQTTNKTTHKPPTNHLQQIVLGVLDSGEKGIVELMEACGYKDKRSFRKSVINELISNKMIAMTHPENPKHRNQRYVKL
;
A
#
# COMPACT_ATOMS: atom_id res chain seq x y z
N MET A 1 -1.52 20.64 -10.57
CA MET A 1 -0.44 19.85 -11.16
C MET A 1 -1.02 18.65 -11.89
N ASN A 2 -0.40 18.19 -12.95
CA ASN A 2 -0.78 16.97 -13.64
C ASN A 2 0.49 16.15 -13.93
N PRO A 3 0.63 14.89 -13.48
CA PRO A 3 -0.29 14.22 -12.56
C PRO A 3 -0.43 14.98 -11.23
N THR A 4 -1.51 14.66 -10.50
CA THR A 4 -1.80 15.32 -9.22
C THR A 4 -0.75 14.89 -8.20
N PHE A 5 -0.26 15.87 -7.45
CA PHE A 5 0.69 15.64 -6.38
C PHE A 5 0.03 16.04 -5.06
N TYR A 6 -0.02 15.12 -4.12
CA TYR A 6 -0.59 15.38 -2.81
C TYR A 6 0.54 15.78 -1.86
N LEU A 7 0.43 16.97 -1.28
CA LEU A 7 1.36 17.44 -0.26
C LEU A 7 0.60 17.57 1.05
N CYS A 8 1.12 16.95 2.10
CA CYS A 8 0.73 17.28 3.45
C CYS A 8 1.52 18.50 3.91
N PHE A 9 0.88 19.38 4.61
CA PHE A 9 1.52 20.50 5.26
C PHE A 9 1.15 20.50 6.74
N GLU A 10 2.15 20.72 7.58
CA GLU A 10 1.95 20.90 9.01
C GLU A 10 2.24 22.34 9.38
N PRO A 11 1.26 23.08 9.93
CA PRO A 11 1.53 24.37 10.51
C PRO A 11 2.32 24.19 11.81
N MET A 12 3.49 24.78 11.89
CA MET A 12 4.32 24.77 13.09
C MET A 12 4.59 26.19 13.56
N MET A 13 4.88 26.32 14.83
CA MET A 13 5.24 27.63 15.41
C MET A 13 6.73 27.64 15.69
N ILE A 14 7.49 28.55 15.04
CA ILE A 14 8.92 28.76 15.25
C ILE A 14 9.11 30.25 15.60
N ASP A 15 9.73 30.52 16.74
CA ASP A 15 9.98 31.85 17.25
C ASP A 15 8.72 32.76 17.29
N GLY A 16 7.56 32.19 17.69
CA GLY A 16 6.29 32.91 17.77
C GLY A 16 5.64 33.21 16.41
N LYS A 17 6.18 32.71 15.31
CA LYS A 17 5.62 32.87 13.95
C LYS A 17 5.00 31.58 13.47
N HIS A 18 3.82 31.68 12.84
CA HIS A 18 3.20 30.54 12.14
C HIS A 18 3.95 30.32 10.83
N ILE A 19 4.57 29.13 10.72
CA ILE A 19 5.27 28.67 9.52
C ILE A 19 4.54 27.45 8.99
N ILE A 20 4.39 27.37 7.67
CA ILE A 20 3.88 26.19 6.99
C ILE A 20 5.08 25.51 6.34
N TYR A 21 5.37 24.30 6.79
CA TYR A 21 6.42 23.49 6.21
C TYR A 21 5.82 22.60 5.11
N PHE A 22 6.45 22.63 3.94
CA PHE A 22 6.13 21.76 2.81
C PHE A 22 7.35 20.91 2.48
N TYR A 23 7.24 19.63 2.65
CA TYR A 23 8.19 18.69 2.06
C TYR A 23 7.71 18.30 0.67
N VAL A 24 8.54 18.54 -0.34
CA VAL A 24 8.26 18.16 -1.74
C VAL A 24 9.26 17.07 -2.12
N PRO A 25 8.82 15.80 -2.14
CA PRO A 25 9.71 14.71 -2.51
C PRO A 25 10.02 14.71 -4.00
N GLU A 26 11.07 13.99 -4.38
CA GLU A 26 11.35 13.72 -5.78
C GLU A 26 10.32 12.75 -6.34
N SER A 27 9.62 13.16 -7.40
CA SER A 27 8.67 12.29 -8.10
C SER A 27 9.35 11.53 -9.24
N SER A 28 8.96 10.27 -9.42
CA SER A 28 9.34 9.44 -10.58
C SER A 28 8.64 9.86 -11.88
N GLN A 29 7.68 10.81 -11.81
CA GLN A 29 6.94 11.30 -12.96
C GLN A 29 7.28 12.75 -13.28
N ALA A 30 7.18 13.10 -14.55
CA ALA A 30 7.27 14.49 -14.99
C ALA A 30 5.94 15.20 -14.70
N HIS A 31 5.96 16.23 -13.84
CA HIS A 31 4.79 17.00 -13.50
C HIS A 31 4.71 18.30 -14.30
N CYS A 32 3.50 18.67 -14.72
CA CYS A 32 3.24 19.96 -15.34
C CYS A 32 2.24 20.80 -14.54
N HIS A 33 2.39 22.12 -14.61
CA HIS A 33 1.43 23.07 -14.07
C HIS A 33 0.80 23.85 -15.22
N LYS A 34 -0.53 23.78 -15.37
CA LYS A 34 -1.27 24.41 -16.48
C LYS A 34 -0.72 24.06 -17.87
N GLY A 35 -0.27 22.80 -18.06
CA GLY A 35 0.31 22.31 -19.30
C GLY A 35 1.77 22.68 -19.55
N VAL A 36 2.44 23.36 -18.62
CA VAL A 36 3.85 23.71 -18.73
C VAL A 36 4.69 22.83 -17.82
N TYR A 37 5.73 22.21 -18.38
CA TYR A 37 6.76 21.47 -17.64
C TYR A 37 7.87 22.41 -17.21
N TYR A 38 8.44 22.19 -16.04
CA TYR A 38 9.54 22.96 -15.48
C TYR A 38 10.70 22.04 -15.12
N ASP A 39 11.91 22.52 -15.28
CA ASP A 39 13.12 21.89 -14.79
C ASP A 39 13.95 22.92 -14.01
N ARG A 40 14.97 22.48 -13.30
CA ARG A 40 15.82 23.30 -12.45
C ARG A 40 17.28 23.17 -12.84
N ASN A 41 17.96 24.31 -12.92
CA ASN A 41 19.40 24.41 -13.04
C ASN A 41 19.98 25.18 -11.84
N GLN A 42 21.28 25.51 -11.91
CA GLN A 42 21.94 26.26 -10.84
C GLN A 42 21.36 27.68 -10.62
N ASP A 43 20.75 28.26 -11.65
CA ASP A 43 20.18 29.61 -11.62
C ASP A 43 18.70 29.65 -11.19
N GLY A 44 18.04 28.51 -11.06
CA GLY A 44 16.64 28.39 -10.64
C GLY A 44 15.75 27.54 -11.56
N ASP A 45 14.45 27.72 -11.41
CA ASP A 45 13.44 26.97 -12.17
C ASP A 45 13.19 27.63 -13.53
N PHE A 46 13.15 26.85 -14.60
CA PHE A 46 12.84 27.34 -15.94
C PHE A 46 11.80 26.45 -16.65
N ALA A 47 10.97 27.08 -17.48
CA ALA A 47 9.95 26.38 -18.25
C ALA A 47 10.56 25.71 -19.47
N LEU A 48 10.21 24.41 -19.67
CA LEU A 48 10.58 23.66 -20.86
C LEU A 48 9.66 24.04 -22.01
N LYS A 49 10.20 24.63 -23.06
CA LYS A 49 9.47 25.15 -24.22
C LYS A 49 9.58 24.21 -25.45
N ASN A 50 10.56 23.31 -25.44
CA ASN A 50 10.85 22.44 -26.56
C ASN A 50 10.36 21.01 -26.28
N ALA A 51 9.67 20.40 -27.26
CA ALA A 51 9.19 19.03 -27.15
C ALA A 51 10.31 18.03 -26.85
N GLN A 52 11.52 18.24 -27.38
CA GLN A 52 12.68 17.39 -27.09
C GLN A 52 13.10 17.49 -25.60
N GLN A 53 13.16 18.69 -25.02
CA GLN A 53 13.47 18.89 -23.61
C GLN A 53 12.42 18.24 -22.68
N ILE A 54 11.16 18.30 -23.09
CA ILE A 54 10.08 17.63 -22.36
C ILE A 54 10.22 16.11 -22.45
N ALA A 55 10.53 15.59 -23.64
CA ALA A 55 10.79 14.15 -23.83
C ALA A 55 12.01 13.70 -23.02
N ASP A 56 13.09 14.47 -22.98
CA ASP A 56 14.28 14.19 -22.18
C ASP A 56 14.00 14.20 -20.68
N LEU A 57 13.16 15.13 -20.20
CA LEU A 57 12.70 15.13 -18.81
C LEU A 57 11.87 13.89 -18.49
N ILE A 58 10.94 13.52 -19.37
CA ILE A 58 10.11 12.31 -19.21
C ILE A 58 10.98 11.06 -19.22
N LEU A 59 11.89 10.94 -20.17
CA LEU A 59 12.84 9.82 -20.24
C LEU A 59 13.72 9.74 -18.99
N ARG A 60 14.28 10.87 -18.54
CA ARG A 60 15.09 10.95 -17.33
C ARG A 60 14.30 10.53 -16.08
N LYS A 61 13.03 10.88 -15.99
CA LYS A 61 12.15 10.45 -14.90
C LYS A 61 11.71 8.99 -15.03
N GLN A 62 11.49 8.49 -16.25
CA GLN A 62 11.13 7.09 -16.52
C GLN A 62 12.34 6.14 -16.37
N THR A 63 13.53 6.57 -16.74
CA THR A 63 14.78 5.81 -16.48
C THR A 63 15.15 5.82 -14.99
N GLY A 64 14.46 6.62 -14.17
CA GLY A 64 14.59 6.68 -12.74
C GLY A 64 14.00 5.49 -11.98
N CYS A 65 13.36 4.50 -12.62
CA CYS A 65 13.03 3.24 -11.95
C CYS A 65 14.34 2.49 -11.65
N THR A 66 14.72 2.46 -10.37
CA THR A 66 15.95 1.81 -9.90
C THR A 66 16.09 0.38 -10.41
N GLU A 67 14.96 -0.33 -10.57
CA GLU A 67 14.90 -1.69 -11.10
C GLU A 67 15.44 -1.84 -12.53
N ASN A 68 15.38 -0.77 -13.34
CA ASN A 68 15.83 -0.77 -14.75
C ASN A 68 17.34 -0.47 -14.90
N ARG A 69 18.05 -0.22 -13.80
CA ARG A 69 19.50 -0.02 -13.81
C ARG A 69 20.20 -1.23 -14.45
N VAL A 70 20.91 -0.99 -15.55
CA VAL A 70 21.66 -2.04 -16.27
C VAL A 70 22.91 -2.41 -15.48
N LEU A 71 23.16 -3.70 -15.35
CA LEU A 71 24.30 -4.31 -14.68
C LEU A 71 25.12 -5.08 -15.72
N PRO A 72 26.05 -4.44 -16.45
CA PRO A 72 26.74 -5.05 -17.58
C PRO A 72 27.63 -6.25 -17.23
N TYR A 73 27.94 -6.42 -15.93
CA TYR A 73 28.73 -7.53 -15.40
C TYR A 73 27.91 -8.74 -14.99
N LEU A 74 26.56 -8.59 -14.94
CA LEU A 74 25.65 -9.65 -14.54
C LEU A 74 25.51 -10.66 -15.69
N THR A 75 25.68 -11.93 -15.37
CA THR A 75 25.60 -13.05 -16.31
C THR A 75 24.53 -14.06 -15.85
N MET A 76 24.19 -15.02 -16.71
CA MET A 76 23.28 -16.11 -16.35
C MET A 76 23.78 -16.94 -15.16
N ASP A 77 25.13 -17.03 -14.98
CA ASP A 77 25.71 -17.75 -13.84
C ASP A 77 25.47 -17.08 -12.49
N ASP A 78 25.06 -15.83 -12.49
CA ASP A 78 24.70 -15.07 -11.28
C ASP A 78 23.25 -15.28 -10.87
N LEU A 79 22.45 -15.93 -11.72
CA LEU A 79 21.02 -16.19 -11.54
C LEU A 79 20.76 -17.64 -11.09
N GLU A 80 19.67 -17.86 -10.37
CA GLU A 80 19.15 -19.16 -10.00
C GLU A 80 18.35 -19.75 -11.18
N LEU A 81 18.97 -20.61 -11.97
CA LEU A 81 18.41 -21.15 -13.22
C LEU A 81 17.17 -22.03 -12.98
N GLU A 82 17.08 -22.68 -11.81
CA GLU A 82 15.93 -23.52 -11.43
C GLU A 82 14.62 -22.72 -11.37
N LEU A 83 14.68 -21.44 -11.03
CA LEU A 83 13.48 -20.59 -10.95
C LEU A 83 12.80 -20.39 -12.30
N PHE A 84 13.54 -20.47 -13.40
CA PHE A 84 12.94 -20.35 -14.73
C PHE A 84 12.03 -21.54 -15.04
N ASP A 85 12.35 -22.74 -14.54
CA ASP A 85 11.48 -23.90 -14.68
C ASP A 85 10.20 -23.75 -13.86
N ASP A 86 10.30 -23.17 -12.66
CA ASP A 86 9.13 -22.87 -11.84
C ASP A 86 8.27 -21.78 -12.47
N VAL A 87 8.88 -20.76 -13.08
CA VAL A 87 8.17 -19.75 -13.89
C VAL A 87 7.42 -20.41 -15.04
N ARG A 88 8.07 -21.28 -15.84
CA ARG A 88 7.42 -22.00 -16.96
C ARG A 88 6.24 -22.86 -16.50
N LYS A 89 6.40 -23.57 -15.39
CA LYS A 89 5.31 -24.37 -14.79
C LYS A 89 4.14 -23.49 -14.40
N ARG A 90 4.44 -22.37 -13.73
CA ARG A 90 3.41 -21.47 -13.17
C ARG A 90 2.61 -20.78 -14.27
N VAL A 91 3.27 -20.26 -15.31
CA VAL A 91 2.57 -19.62 -16.43
C VAL A 91 1.69 -20.60 -17.20
N ARG A 92 2.09 -21.88 -17.35
CA ARG A 92 1.26 -22.93 -17.96
C ARG A 92 -0.03 -23.21 -17.16
N LEU A 93 0.07 -23.20 -15.83
CA LEU A 93 -1.09 -23.41 -14.96
C LEU A 93 -2.10 -22.28 -15.06
N ASN A 94 -1.61 -21.04 -15.26
CA ASN A 94 -2.46 -19.87 -15.32
C ASN A 94 -3.04 -19.59 -16.72
N ARG A 95 -2.24 -19.86 -17.77
CA ARG A 95 -2.64 -19.66 -19.18
C ARG A 95 -1.98 -20.74 -20.03
N GLU A 96 -2.75 -21.67 -20.55
CA GLU A 96 -2.25 -22.84 -21.28
C GLU A 96 -1.30 -22.49 -22.44
N ASN A 97 -1.54 -21.38 -23.12
CA ASN A 97 -0.74 -20.90 -24.29
C ASN A 97 0.15 -19.71 -23.95
N HIS A 98 0.64 -19.57 -22.72
CA HIS A 98 1.54 -18.48 -22.38
C HIS A 98 2.89 -18.64 -23.08
N LEU A 99 3.40 -17.58 -23.76
CA LEU A 99 4.63 -17.62 -24.54
C LEU A 99 5.83 -18.09 -23.74
N TRP A 100 5.97 -17.67 -22.49
CA TRP A 100 7.10 -18.05 -21.62
C TRP A 100 7.18 -19.56 -21.33
N SER A 101 6.11 -20.30 -21.58
CA SER A 101 6.10 -21.76 -21.35
C SER A 101 7.11 -22.52 -22.24
N THR A 102 7.51 -21.94 -23.37
CA THR A 102 8.41 -22.55 -24.37
C THR A 102 9.68 -21.76 -24.61
N MET A 103 9.81 -20.56 -24.04
CA MET A 103 10.98 -19.68 -24.18
C MET A 103 12.20 -20.19 -23.39
N THR A 104 13.39 -19.90 -23.88
CA THR A 104 14.65 -20.05 -23.13
C THR A 104 14.69 -19.07 -21.96
N ASN A 105 15.68 -19.22 -21.08
CA ASN A 105 15.84 -18.31 -19.93
C ASN A 105 16.14 -16.88 -20.39
N GLU A 106 16.98 -16.73 -21.39
CA GLU A 106 17.34 -15.44 -22.00
C GLU A 106 16.14 -14.77 -22.64
N GLU A 107 15.35 -15.53 -23.43
CA GLU A 107 14.14 -15.00 -24.07
C GLU A 107 13.09 -14.56 -23.04
N ILE A 108 12.95 -15.26 -21.90
CA ILE A 108 12.08 -14.83 -20.80
C ILE A 108 12.55 -13.48 -20.25
N LEU A 109 13.86 -13.33 -19.98
CA LEU A 109 14.42 -12.08 -19.46
C LEU A 109 14.27 -10.91 -20.46
N GLU A 110 14.48 -11.16 -21.74
CA GLU A 110 14.28 -10.17 -22.81
C GLU A 110 12.81 -9.76 -22.93
N SER A 111 11.91 -10.75 -23.00
CA SER A 111 10.45 -10.53 -23.06
C SER A 111 9.90 -9.81 -21.85
N ALA A 112 10.49 -10.02 -20.66
CA ALA A 112 10.12 -9.35 -19.44
C ALA A 112 10.73 -7.94 -19.28
N GLY A 113 11.52 -7.46 -20.25
CA GLY A 113 12.19 -6.16 -20.18
C GLY A 113 13.36 -6.12 -19.18
N MET A 114 13.96 -7.26 -18.87
CA MET A 114 15.06 -7.40 -17.90
C MET A 114 16.45 -7.43 -18.55
N ARG A 115 16.55 -7.31 -19.87
CA ARG A 115 17.77 -7.07 -20.62
C ARG A 115 17.59 -5.79 -21.40
N LEU A 116 18.37 -4.78 -21.07
CA LEU A 116 18.28 -3.44 -21.64
C LEU A 116 19.64 -2.93 -22.06
N LYS A 117 19.62 -1.92 -22.93
CA LYS A 117 20.80 -1.12 -23.28
C LYS A 117 20.80 0.13 -22.40
N ASP A 118 21.89 0.33 -21.68
CA ASP A 118 22.09 1.54 -20.87
C ASP A 118 22.23 2.76 -21.79
N PRO A 119 21.32 3.75 -21.70
CA PRO A 119 21.36 4.93 -22.57
C PRO A 119 22.60 5.78 -22.38
N SER A 120 23.21 5.76 -21.18
CA SER A 120 24.37 6.60 -20.84
C SER A 120 25.70 6.01 -21.36
N THR A 121 25.83 4.69 -21.33
CA THR A 121 27.06 3.99 -21.69
C THR A 121 26.99 3.24 -23.02
N GLY A 122 25.76 3.02 -23.53
CA GLY A 122 25.50 2.20 -24.72
C GLY A 122 25.74 0.70 -24.52
N LYS A 123 26.05 0.24 -23.31
CA LYS A 123 26.29 -1.18 -22.99
C LYS A 123 24.98 -1.90 -22.75
N GLU A 124 24.86 -3.09 -23.27
CA GLU A 124 23.75 -4.00 -22.95
C GLU A 124 24.08 -4.84 -21.72
N GLY A 125 23.05 -5.21 -20.97
CA GLY A 125 23.17 -6.09 -19.82
C GLY A 125 21.84 -6.40 -19.18
N TYR A 126 21.86 -7.31 -18.22
CA TYR A 126 20.69 -7.57 -17.40
C TYR A 126 20.46 -6.42 -16.42
N THR A 127 19.20 -6.18 -16.10
CA THR A 127 18.79 -5.10 -15.21
C THR A 127 18.84 -5.52 -13.74
N LEU A 128 18.71 -4.54 -12.85
CA LEU A 128 18.53 -4.81 -11.42
C LEU A 128 17.28 -5.67 -11.16
N ALA A 129 16.20 -5.51 -11.95
CA ALA A 129 15.02 -6.36 -11.83
C ALA A 129 15.35 -7.85 -12.06
N ALA A 130 16.20 -8.17 -13.03
CA ALA A 130 16.68 -9.55 -13.26
C ALA A 130 17.43 -10.08 -12.03
N ALA A 131 18.34 -9.29 -11.48
CA ALA A 131 19.07 -9.65 -10.26
C ALA A 131 18.13 -9.84 -9.06
N LEU A 132 17.15 -8.96 -8.87
CA LEU A 132 16.18 -9.04 -7.76
C LEU A 132 15.27 -10.26 -7.90
N LEU A 133 14.80 -10.61 -9.10
CA LEU A 133 13.85 -11.71 -9.29
C LEU A 133 14.53 -13.09 -9.34
N PHE A 134 15.76 -13.18 -9.85
CA PHE A 134 16.43 -14.44 -10.11
C PHE A 134 17.82 -14.57 -9.48
N GLY A 135 18.36 -13.48 -8.92
CA GLY A 135 19.74 -13.47 -8.41
C GLY A 135 19.98 -14.47 -7.29
N LYS A 136 21.16 -15.09 -7.34
CA LYS A 136 21.69 -15.86 -6.20
C LYS A 136 21.96 -14.92 -5.03
N GLU A 137 21.98 -15.43 -3.80
CA GLU A 137 22.22 -14.63 -2.60
C GLU A 137 23.50 -13.79 -2.67
N ARG A 138 24.59 -14.37 -3.17
CA ARG A 138 25.85 -13.65 -3.40
C ARG A 138 25.71 -12.48 -4.38
N THR A 139 24.87 -12.63 -5.39
CA THR A 139 24.59 -11.59 -6.38
C THR A 139 23.83 -10.44 -5.74
N LEU A 140 22.77 -10.76 -4.98
CA LEU A 140 22.00 -9.76 -4.23
C LEU A 140 22.86 -8.99 -3.23
N THR A 141 23.71 -9.68 -2.48
CA THR A 141 24.65 -9.05 -1.54
C THR A 141 25.58 -8.05 -2.25
N SER A 142 26.02 -8.37 -3.48
CA SER A 142 26.88 -7.48 -4.26
C SER A 142 26.13 -6.28 -4.87
N VAL A 143 24.91 -6.50 -5.36
CA VAL A 143 24.14 -5.52 -6.14
C VAL A 143 23.32 -4.61 -5.27
N VAL A 144 22.70 -5.16 -4.21
CA VAL A 144 21.81 -4.47 -3.25
C VAL A 144 22.16 -4.87 -1.80
N PRO A 145 23.32 -4.45 -1.29
CA PRO A 145 23.86 -4.93 0.00
C PRO A 145 22.95 -4.64 1.21
N PHE A 146 22.04 -3.67 1.10
CA PHE A 146 21.09 -3.32 2.14
C PHE A 146 19.71 -3.96 1.95
N TYR A 147 19.56 -4.79 0.92
CA TYR A 147 18.31 -5.51 0.69
C TYR A 147 18.14 -6.60 1.76
N ARG A 148 17.14 -6.41 2.61
CA ARG A 148 16.71 -7.37 3.63
C ARG A 148 15.25 -7.14 3.95
N ILE A 149 14.53 -8.18 4.30
CA ILE A 149 13.18 -8.11 4.82
C ILE A 149 13.16 -8.84 6.17
N ASP A 150 12.71 -8.17 7.22
CA ASP A 150 12.52 -8.74 8.55
C ASP A 150 11.05 -9.15 8.70
N ALA A 151 10.77 -10.45 8.77
CA ALA A 151 9.45 -10.97 9.13
C ALA A 151 9.45 -11.25 10.63
N LEU A 152 8.55 -10.60 11.37
CA LEU A 152 8.48 -10.59 12.83
C LEU A 152 7.11 -11.04 13.31
N TYR A 153 7.06 -11.90 14.32
CA TYR A 153 5.85 -12.19 15.07
C TYR A 153 6.00 -11.66 16.50
N ARG A 154 5.00 -10.93 16.97
CA ARG A 154 4.98 -10.29 18.30
C ARG A 154 3.62 -10.50 18.95
N GLU A 155 3.55 -11.43 19.88
CA GLU A 155 2.35 -11.64 20.71
C GLU A 155 2.29 -10.63 21.87
N ASP A 156 3.46 -10.28 22.42
CA ASP A 156 3.61 -9.34 23.53
C ASP A 156 4.44 -8.12 23.11
N TYR A 157 3.91 -6.93 23.37
CA TYR A 157 4.59 -5.66 23.11
C TYR A 157 5.84 -5.45 23.98
N SER A 158 5.98 -6.18 25.10
CA SER A 158 7.15 -6.10 25.98
C SER A 158 8.39 -6.79 25.42
N ARG A 159 8.22 -7.68 24.43
CA ARG A 159 9.29 -8.43 23.79
C ARG A 159 9.65 -7.84 22.44
N LEU A 160 10.93 -8.00 22.06
CA LEU A 160 11.38 -7.59 20.73
C LEU A 160 10.67 -8.37 19.61
N TYR A 161 10.54 -9.68 19.79
CA TYR A 161 9.80 -10.61 18.93
C TYR A 161 9.68 -11.96 19.62
N ASP A 162 8.67 -12.74 19.26
CA ASP A 162 8.49 -14.14 19.68
C ASP A 162 9.00 -15.10 18.60
N ASP A 163 8.93 -14.68 17.33
CA ASP A 163 9.56 -15.35 16.19
C ASP A 163 10.07 -14.32 15.18
N ARG A 164 11.16 -14.68 14.50
CA ARG A 164 11.80 -13.82 13.50
C ARG A 164 12.37 -14.63 12.36
N GLU A 165 12.12 -14.18 11.16
CA GLU A 165 12.76 -14.68 9.95
C GLU A 165 13.42 -13.53 9.18
N ILE A 166 14.71 -13.67 8.90
CA ILE A 166 15.45 -12.72 8.05
C ILE A 166 15.44 -13.28 6.63
N ILE A 167 14.85 -12.52 5.71
CA ILE A 167 14.71 -12.88 4.31
C ILE A 167 15.70 -12.06 3.51
N HIS A 168 16.70 -12.75 2.93
CA HIS A 168 17.73 -12.18 2.06
C HIS A 168 17.94 -13.11 0.86
N CYS A 169 16.92 -13.21 0.01
CA CYS A 169 16.92 -14.02 -1.20
C CYS A 169 16.18 -13.28 -2.32
N ASN A 170 16.20 -13.83 -3.53
CA ASN A 170 15.46 -13.20 -4.64
C ASN A 170 13.94 -13.07 -4.36
N LEU A 171 13.29 -12.19 -5.10
CA LEU A 171 11.90 -11.80 -4.82
C LEU A 171 10.90 -12.95 -4.97
N LEU A 172 11.17 -13.91 -5.86
CA LEU A 172 10.31 -15.09 -6.03
C LEU A 172 10.31 -15.93 -4.75
N ARG A 173 11.49 -16.23 -4.22
CA ARG A 173 11.62 -16.98 -2.95
C ARG A 173 11.18 -16.13 -1.75
N ALA A 174 11.47 -14.83 -1.78
CA ALA A 174 11.06 -13.91 -0.71
C ALA A 174 9.53 -13.86 -0.58
N TYR A 175 8.81 -13.81 -1.70
CA TYR A 175 7.35 -13.88 -1.69
C TYR A 175 6.83 -15.19 -1.05
N GLU A 176 7.40 -16.33 -1.43
CA GLU A 176 6.99 -17.63 -0.88
C GLU A 176 7.25 -17.72 0.63
N ARG A 177 8.43 -17.27 1.09
CA ARG A 177 8.79 -17.24 2.51
C ARG A 177 7.90 -16.30 3.32
N LEU A 178 7.59 -15.11 2.79
CA LEU A 178 6.65 -14.19 3.44
C LEU A 178 5.25 -14.81 3.58
N MET A 179 4.75 -15.46 2.53
CA MET A 179 3.46 -16.14 2.58
C MET A 179 3.46 -17.32 3.56
N GLU A 180 4.55 -18.08 3.63
CA GLU A 180 4.72 -19.17 4.59
C GLU A 180 4.75 -18.65 6.04
N PHE A 181 5.48 -17.55 6.29
CA PHE A 181 5.49 -16.88 7.59
C PHE A 181 4.10 -16.38 8.00
N CYS A 182 3.34 -15.82 7.07
CA CYS A 182 1.94 -15.44 7.31
C CYS A 182 1.06 -16.66 7.64
N ARG A 183 1.22 -17.78 6.93
CA ARG A 183 0.47 -19.02 7.20
C ARG A 183 0.80 -19.61 8.57
N LYS A 184 2.04 -19.50 9.02
CA LYS A 184 2.50 -19.98 10.31
C LYS A 184 1.88 -19.23 11.49
N HIS A 185 1.72 -17.91 11.36
CA HIS A 185 1.36 -17.02 12.47
C HIS A 185 -0.06 -16.46 12.43
N LEU A 186 -0.73 -16.51 11.28
CA LEU A 186 -2.10 -16.02 11.15
C LEU A 186 -3.10 -17.16 11.08
N PRO A 187 -4.29 -17.00 11.70
CA PRO A 187 -5.35 -17.99 11.57
C PRO A 187 -5.86 -18.04 10.13
N GLU A 188 -6.51 -19.15 9.80
CA GLU A 188 -7.28 -19.28 8.58
C GLU A 188 -8.60 -18.54 8.72
N TRP A 189 -8.96 -17.69 7.75
CA TRP A 189 -10.26 -17.03 7.67
C TRP A 189 -11.01 -17.53 6.44
N PRO A 190 -11.74 -18.68 6.57
CA PRO A 190 -12.48 -19.21 5.46
C PRO A 190 -13.69 -18.33 5.12
N TYR A 191 -13.90 -18.12 3.84
CA TYR A 191 -15.04 -17.36 3.32
C TYR A 191 -15.66 -18.11 2.14
N ILE A 192 -16.98 -18.05 2.01
CA ILE A 192 -17.70 -18.67 0.89
C ILE A 192 -18.27 -17.56 0.03
N GLU A 193 -17.78 -17.44 -1.20
CA GLU A 193 -18.30 -16.53 -2.21
C GLU A 193 -18.98 -17.33 -3.32
N GLY A 194 -20.31 -17.27 -3.34
CA GLY A 194 -21.09 -18.12 -4.23
C GLY A 194 -20.90 -19.62 -3.90
N THR A 195 -20.27 -20.37 -4.81
CA THR A 195 -19.95 -21.79 -4.64
C THR A 195 -18.48 -22.04 -4.30
N GLN A 196 -17.65 -20.99 -4.25
CA GLN A 196 -16.22 -21.12 -4.03
C GLN A 196 -15.86 -20.88 -2.56
N ARG A 197 -15.01 -21.75 -2.02
CA ARG A 197 -14.38 -21.54 -0.72
C ARG A 197 -13.07 -20.80 -0.92
N LEU A 198 -12.96 -19.61 -0.33
CA LEU A 198 -11.80 -18.74 -0.39
C LEU A 198 -11.15 -18.66 1.00
N SER A 199 -9.86 -18.34 1.02
CA SER A 199 -9.12 -17.97 2.21
C SER A 199 -8.88 -16.47 2.19
N ILE A 200 -9.49 -15.73 3.11
CA ILE A 200 -9.24 -14.28 3.23
C ILE A 200 -7.78 -14.05 3.58
N ARG A 201 -7.16 -14.90 4.42
CA ARG A 201 -5.73 -14.82 4.72
C ARG A 201 -4.89 -14.82 3.44
N GLU A 202 -5.11 -15.83 2.57
CA GLU A 202 -4.34 -15.94 1.32
C GLU A 202 -4.57 -14.73 0.40
N LEU A 203 -5.81 -14.25 0.27
CA LEU A 203 -6.13 -13.12 -0.58
C LEU A 203 -5.48 -11.82 -0.08
N VAL A 204 -5.64 -11.52 1.21
CA VAL A 204 -5.16 -10.26 1.80
C VAL A 204 -3.64 -10.26 1.98
N MET A 205 -3.06 -11.38 2.46
CA MET A 205 -1.61 -11.46 2.67
C MET A 205 -0.85 -11.54 1.36
N ARG A 206 -1.38 -12.20 0.33
CA ARG A 206 -0.81 -12.17 -1.03
C ARG A 206 -0.59 -10.74 -1.49
N GLU A 207 -1.63 -9.93 -1.41
CA GLU A 207 -1.57 -8.53 -1.82
C GLU A 207 -0.61 -7.72 -0.96
N ASN A 208 -0.66 -7.90 0.36
CA ASN A 208 0.23 -7.18 1.28
C ASN A 208 1.71 -7.51 1.06
N CYS A 209 2.03 -8.80 0.87
CA CYS A 209 3.41 -9.24 0.58
C CYS A 209 3.89 -8.73 -0.78
N LEU A 210 3.03 -8.73 -1.80
CA LEU A 210 3.37 -8.18 -3.11
C LEU A 210 3.60 -6.67 -3.05
N ASN A 211 2.76 -5.93 -2.33
CA ASN A 211 2.94 -4.50 -2.13
C ASN A 211 4.27 -4.18 -1.44
N LEU A 212 4.67 -4.99 -0.44
CA LEU A 212 5.96 -4.89 0.22
C LEU A 212 7.13 -5.04 -0.76
N LEU A 213 7.03 -5.95 -1.75
CA LEU A 213 8.07 -6.20 -2.75
C LEU A 213 8.04 -5.20 -3.90
N ILE A 214 6.84 -4.84 -4.41
CA ILE A 214 6.66 -4.02 -5.60
C ILE A 214 6.85 -2.52 -5.32
N HIS A 215 6.43 -2.04 -4.14
CA HIS A 215 6.48 -0.62 -3.79
C HIS A 215 7.74 -0.21 -3.01
N ARG A 216 8.80 -1.00 -3.06
CA ARG A 216 10.06 -0.74 -2.37
C ARG A 216 11.05 0.02 -3.26
N GLU A 217 11.78 0.99 -2.66
CA GLU A 217 12.96 1.59 -3.29
C GLU A 217 14.21 0.72 -3.01
N TYR A 218 14.65 -0.01 -4.03
CA TYR A 218 15.76 -0.95 -3.91
C TYR A 218 17.14 -0.29 -3.86
N GLY A 219 17.25 1.00 -4.22
CA GLY A 219 18.45 1.79 -4.07
C GLY A 219 18.68 2.34 -2.68
N ALA A 220 17.65 2.31 -1.81
CA ALA A 220 17.72 2.85 -0.46
C ALA A 220 18.47 1.92 0.51
N ARG A 221 19.10 2.52 1.54
CA ARG A 221 19.82 1.80 2.60
C ARG A 221 18.93 1.38 3.77
N HIS A 222 17.67 1.08 3.50
CA HIS A 222 16.68 0.76 4.50
C HIS A 222 16.14 -0.66 4.30
N GLU A 223 15.90 -1.33 5.42
CA GLU A 223 15.30 -2.65 5.45
C GLU A 223 13.78 -2.53 5.31
N ALA A 224 13.14 -3.56 4.77
CA ALA A 224 11.71 -3.69 4.81
C ALA A 224 11.31 -4.62 5.96
N SER A 225 10.08 -4.49 6.46
CA SER A 225 9.57 -5.37 7.49
C SER A 225 8.13 -5.79 7.25
N LEU A 226 7.83 -7.02 7.68
CA LEU A 226 6.49 -7.53 7.88
C LEU A 226 6.38 -7.92 9.35
N THR A 227 5.51 -7.26 10.10
CA THR A 227 5.31 -7.54 11.52
C THR A 227 3.89 -8.00 11.78
N ILE A 228 3.73 -9.20 12.32
CA ILE A 228 2.45 -9.75 12.76
C ILE A 228 2.34 -9.50 14.26
N TRP A 229 1.38 -8.66 14.63
CA TRP A 229 0.99 -8.39 16.00
C TRP A 229 -0.21 -9.26 16.40
N LYS A 230 -0.61 -9.18 17.65
CA LYS A 230 -1.78 -9.90 18.16
C LYS A 230 -3.11 -9.48 17.47
N ASP A 231 -3.19 -8.24 17.01
CA ASP A 231 -4.40 -7.57 16.53
C ASP A 231 -4.28 -7.00 15.11
N ARG A 232 -3.10 -7.05 14.50
CA ARG A 232 -2.86 -6.53 13.16
C ARG A 232 -1.61 -7.10 12.50
N VAL A 233 -1.55 -7.01 11.19
CA VAL A 233 -0.34 -7.17 10.39
C VAL A 233 0.09 -5.80 9.91
N GLU A 234 1.37 -5.49 10.00
CA GLU A 234 1.96 -4.23 9.56
C GLU A 234 3.14 -4.49 8.65
N THR A 235 3.14 -3.88 7.45
CA THR A 235 4.30 -3.89 6.56
C THR A 235 4.84 -2.48 6.40
N ARG A 236 6.16 -2.36 6.29
CA ARG A 236 6.88 -1.11 6.08
C ARG A 236 8.01 -1.31 5.09
N ASN A 237 8.14 -0.40 4.15
CA ASN A 237 9.28 -0.33 3.26
C ASN A 237 9.58 1.13 2.92
N TRP A 238 10.86 1.41 2.72
CA TRP A 238 11.31 2.71 2.25
C TRP A 238 10.77 2.99 0.85
N ASN A 239 10.29 4.19 0.65
CA ASN A 239 9.60 4.60 -0.56
C ASN A 239 10.09 5.98 -1.00
N ILE A 240 10.05 6.26 -2.30
CA ILE A 240 9.99 7.60 -2.84
C ILE A 240 8.53 7.82 -3.21
N PRO A 241 7.76 8.60 -2.44
CA PRO A 241 6.33 8.64 -2.58
C PRO A 241 5.90 9.29 -3.89
N PHE A 242 4.81 8.77 -4.47
CA PHE A 242 4.10 9.40 -5.57
C PHE A 242 3.18 10.52 -5.06
N GLY A 243 2.62 10.35 -3.87
CA GLY A 243 1.83 11.32 -3.13
C GLY A 243 2.04 11.12 -1.64
N TYR A 244 1.70 12.10 -0.81
CA TYR A 244 1.80 12.00 0.64
C TYR A 244 0.43 11.82 1.28
N GLY A 245 0.36 10.91 2.24
CA GLY A 245 -0.77 10.72 3.12
C GLY A 245 -1.48 9.39 2.95
N GLN A 246 -2.66 9.28 3.55
CA GLN A 246 -3.45 8.06 3.55
C GLN A 246 -4.06 7.77 2.17
N ILE A 247 -3.85 6.55 1.69
CA ILE A 247 -4.50 6.02 0.49
C ILE A 247 -5.86 5.45 0.87
N THR A 248 -6.90 5.91 0.18
CA THR A 248 -8.29 5.47 0.31
C THR A 248 -8.81 5.01 -1.04
N LEU A 249 -9.97 4.38 -1.10
CA LEU A 249 -10.59 3.98 -2.38
C LEU A 249 -10.89 5.18 -3.29
N ASP A 250 -11.12 6.37 -2.71
CA ASP A 250 -11.46 7.58 -3.47
C ASP A 250 -10.23 8.24 -4.12
N ASN A 251 -9.06 8.11 -3.48
CA ASN A 251 -7.82 8.70 -3.99
C ASN A 251 -6.85 7.65 -4.58
N LEU A 252 -7.25 6.38 -4.57
CA LEU A 252 -6.44 5.29 -5.11
C LEU A 252 -6.12 5.51 -6.58
N ARG A 253 -4.84 5.65 -6.88
CA ARG A 253 -4.31 5.66 -8.25
C ARG A 253 -3.32 4.53 -8.41
N PRO A 254 -3.67 3.49 -9.18
CA PRO A 254 -2.76 2.37 -9.39
C PRO A 254 -1.47 2.86 -10.06
N HIS A 255 -0.37 2.69 -9.39
CA HIS A 255 0.95 2.84 -9.95
C HIS A 255 1.88 1.83 -9.27
N ALA A 256 2.79 1.27 -10.03
CA ALA A 256 3.82 0.40 -9.49
C ALA A 256 5.14 1.20 -9.47
N LYS A 257 5.82 1.18 -8.33
CA LYS A 257 7.15 1.78 -8.23
C LYS A 257 8.18 1.02 -9.06
N ASN A 258 8.04 -0.29 -9.08
CA ASN A 258 8.84 -1.21 -9.87
C ASN A 258 7.95 -1.92 -10.89
N PRO A 259 7.61 -1.26 -12.03
CA PRO A 259 6.66 -1.78 -13.01
C PRO A 259 7.12 -3.06 -13.70
N THR A 260 8.42 -3.25 -13.92
CA THR A 260 8.97 -4.48 -14.49
C THR A 260 8.75 -5.67 -13.57
N ILE A 261 9.05 -5.50 -12.28
CA ILE A 261 8.81 -6.51 -11.24
C ILE A 261 7.31 -6.78 -11.11
N ALA A 262 6.48 -5.73 -11.07
CA ALA A 262 5.02 -5.86 -10.98
C ALA A 262 4.44 -6.64 -12.16
N ASN A 263 4.83 -6.29 -13.38
CA ASN A 263 4.42 -6.98 -14.59
C ASN A 263 4.86 -8.44 -14.60
N PHE A 264 6.07 -8.73 -14.10
CA PHE A 264 6.55 -10.10 -13.99
C PHE A 264 5.66 -10.95 -13.07
N PHE A 265 5.33 -10.46 -11.87
CA PHE A 265 4.40 -11.13 -10.98
C PHE A 265 2.98 -11.28 -11.58
N ALA A 266 2.53 -10.31 -12.38
CA ALA A 266 1.25 -10.38 -13.09
C ALA A 266 1.26 -11.48 -14.17
N GLN A 267 2.35 -11.66 -14.93
CA GLN A 267 2.48 -12.77 -15.88
C GLN A 267 2.45 -14.13 -15.17
N LEU A 268 2.95 -14.22 -13.95
CA LEU A 268 2.86 -15.43 -13.13
C LEU A 268 1.45 -15.67 -12.57
N GLY A 269 0.49 -14.77 -12.79
CA GLY A 269 -0.87 -14.84 -12.25
C GLY A 269 -0.93 -14.70 -10.73
N ILE A 270 0.10 -14.12 -10.12
CA ILE A 270 0.15 -13.90 -8.68
C ILE A 270 -0.53 -12.57 -8.33
N VAL A 271 -0.38 -11.57 -9.19
CA VAL A 271 -1.04 -10.26 -9.11
C VAL A 271 -2.28 -10.30 -10.00
N GLU A 272 -3.42 -9.89 -9.47
CA GLU A 272 -4.57 -9.49 -10.28
C GLU A 272 -4.24 -8.18 -11.01
N GLU A 273 -5.05 -7.77 -11.99
CA GLU A 273 -4.80 -6.53 -12.75
C GLU A 273 -4.49 -5.35 -11.82
N LEU A 274 -3.51 -4.53 -12.20
CA LEU A 274 -3.00 -3.37 -11.44
C LEU A 274 -4.15 -2.54 -10.84
N GLY A 275 -4.18 -2.43 -9.51
CA GLY A 275 -5.17 -1.67 -8.73
C GLY A 275 -6.31 -2.49 -8.12
N ASN A 276 -6.47 -3.75 -8.49
CA ASN A 276 -7.48 -4.62 -7.86
C ASN A 276 -7.07 -5.10 -6.47
N GLY A 277 -5.80 -5.26 -6.21
CA GLY A 277 -5.31 -5.81 -4.96
C GLY A 277 -5.63 -4.96 -3.74
N MET A 278 -5.47 -3.63 -3.81
CA MET A 278 -5.90 -2.75 -2.71
C MET A 278 -7.41 -2.82 -2.51
N ARG A 279 -8.21 -2.90 -3.59
CA ARG A 279 -9.67 -3.10 -3.50
C ARG A 279 -10.00 -4.42 -2.81
N THR A 280 -9.24 -5.47 -3.07
CA THR A 280 -9.34 -6.77 -2.38
C THR A 280 -9.12 -6.62 -0.87
N MET A 281 -8.08 -5.88 -0.44
CA MET A 281 -7.88 -5.60 0.99
C MET A 281 -9.04 -4.81 1.59
N PHE A 282 -9.51 -3.73 0.95
CA PHE A 282 -10.65 -2.96 1.43
C PHE A 282 -11.96 -3.76 1.47
N LYS A 283 -12.13 -4.76 0.62
CA LYS A 283 -13.29 -5.65 0.60
C LYS A 283 -13.27 -6.66 1.75
N TYR A 284 -12.13 -7.32 1.98
CA TYR A 284 -12.07 -8.49 2.86
C TYR A 284 -11.56 -8.20 4.28
N VAL A 285 -10.74 -7.17 4.49
CA VAL A 285 -10.23 -6.84 5.83
C VAL A 285 -11.36 -6.53 6.82
N PRO A 286 -12.43 -5.77 6.48
CA PRO A 286 -13.54 -5.54 7.40
C PRO A 286 -14.22 -6.81 7.92
N MET A 287 -14.16 -7.91 7.17
CA MET A 287 -14.77 -9.18 7.55
C MET A 287 -14.01 -9.90 8.68
N ILE A 288 -12.70 -9.64 8.80
CA ILE A 288 -11.83 -10.27 9.79
C ILE A 288 -11.46 -9.35 10.95
N SER A 289 -11.81 -8.07 10.85
CA SER A 289 -11.41 -7.03 11.81
C SER A 289 -12.57 -6.48 12.63
N GLY A 290 -13.78 -7.05 12.49
CA GLY A 290 -14.97 -6.48 13.13
C GLY A 290 -15.44 -5.16 12.51
N GLY A 291 -15.18 -4.96 11.21
CA GLY A 291 -15.62 -3.79 10.45
C GLY A 291 -14.56 -2.72 10.22
N SER A 292 -13.35 -2.88 10.76
CA SER A 292 -12.25 -1.92 10.54
C SER A 292 -11.63 -2.10 9.15
N TYR A 293 -11.21 -1.00 8.53
CA TYR A 293 -10.55 -1.00 7.22
C TYR A 293 -9.03 -1.05 7.35
N PRO A 294 -8.30 -1.50 6.30
CA PRO A 294 -6.86 -1.38 6.27
C PRO A 294 -6.45 0.09 6.24
N MET A 295 -5.34 0.41 6.91
CA MET A 295 -4.71 1.73 6.83
C MET A 295 -3.48 1.62 5.94
N ILE A 296 -3.46 2.42 4.87
CA ILE A 296 -2.37 2.45 3.90
C ILE A 296 -1.89 3.90 3.83
N ASN A 297 -0.63 4.13 4.17
CA ASN A 297 -0.03 5.45 4.10
C ASN A 297 1.15 5.42 3.14
N GLU A 298 1.20 6.43 2.29
CA GLU A 298 2.32 6.69 1.40
C GLU A 298 3.05 7.94 1.90
N GLU A 299 4.27 7.74 2.38
CA GLU A 299 5.19 8.76 2.87
C GLU A 299 6.61 8.35 2.44
N ASP A 300 7.66 8.83 3.12
CA ASP A 300 9.02 8.33 2.95
C ASP A 300 9.11 6.82 3.28
N GLU A 301 8.19 6.35 4.12
CA GLU A 301 7.87 4.94 4.27
C GLU A 301 6.48 4.64 3.70
N PHE A 302 6.37 3.57 2.89
CA PHE A 302 5.10 3.01 2.50
C PHE A 302 4.67 2.01 3.58
N THR A 303 3.57 2.29 4.26
CA THR A 303 3.09 1.47 5.38
C THR A 303 1.70 0.93 5.09
N VAL A 304 1.50 -0.36 5.37
CA VAL A 304 0.18 -1.00 5.34
C VAL A 304 -0.09 -1.63 6.69
N SER A 305 -1.20 -1.26 7.32
CA SER A 305 -1.67 -1.87 8.56
C SER A 305 -3.03 -2.54 8.34
N ILE A 306 -3.08 -3.83 8.60
CA ILE A 306 -4.25 -4.71 8.38
C ILE A 306 -4.73 -5.20 9.74
N PRO A 307 -5.80 -4.63 10.29
CA PRO A 307 -6.36 -5.08 11.56
C PRO A 307 -7.06 -6.43 11.39
N PHE A 308 -7.04 -7.25 12.46
CA PHE A 308 -7.85 -8.47 12.56
C PHE A 308 -8.22 -8.76 14.03
N VAL A 309 -9.28 -9.54 14.24
CA VAL A 309 -9.67 -10.01 15.56
C VAL A 309 -9.09 -11.41 15.77
N SER A 310 -8.25 -11.55 16.80
CA SER A 310 -7.68 -12.83 17.21
C SER A 310 -8.61 -13.54 18.18
N ASP A 311 -9.68 -14.16 17.67
CA ASP A 311 -10.49 -15.05 18.51
C ASP A 311 -9.83 -16.42 18.66
N LYS A 312 -9.23 -16.65 19.82
CA LYS A 312 -8.90 -18.03 20.29
C LYS A 312 -10.15 -18.83 20.70
N THR A 313 -11.35 -18.24 20.61
CA THR A 313 -12.62 -18.88 21.03
C THR A 313 -13.73 -18.55 20.05
N THR A 314 -13.87 -19.33 19.02
CA THR A 314 -15.15 -19.87 18.51
C THR A 314 -14.96 -20.48 17.11
N ASN A 315 -14.80 -21.79 17.05
CA ASN A 315 -15.20 -22.59 15.88
C ASN A 315 -16.73 -22.57 15.76
N LYS A 316 -17.30 -21.48 15.25
CA LYS A 316 -18.64 -21.48 14.67
C LYS A 316 -18.56 -20.83 13.29
N PRO A 317 -18.86 -21.57 12.22
CA PRO A 317 -19.03 -20.96 10.91
C PRO A 317 -20.17 -19.93 10.98
N PRO A 318 -20.08 -18.80 10.29
CA PRO A 318 -21.20 -17.87 10.20
C PRO A 318 -22.37 -18.58 9.55
N THR A 319 -23.45 -18.71 10.30
CA THR A 319 -24.72 -19.29 9.83
C THR A 319 -25.27 -18.38 8.76
N ASN A 320 -25.45 -18.90 7.55
CA ASN A 320 -26.21 -18.26 6.48
C ASN A 320 -27.60 -17.88 7.00
N HIS A 321 -27.82 -16.60 7.27
CA HIS A 321 -29.18 -16.10 7.36
C HIS A 321 -29.69 -15.87 5.95
N GLN A 322 -30.63 -16.74 5.57
CA GLN A 322 -31.48 -16.59 4.40
C GLN A 322 -32.08 -15.19 4.35
N GLN A 323 -32.03 -14.61 3.16
CA GLN A 323 -32.72 -13.40 2.79
C GLN A 323 -34.21 -13.51 3.12
N THR A 324 -34.62 -12.83 4.15
CA THR A 324 -35.98 -12.33 4.25
C THR A 324 -35.94 -10.86 3.88
N THR A 325 -36.65 -10.57 2.82
CA THR A 325 -36.88 -9.22 2.27
C THR A 325 -37.50 -8.31 3.33
N ASN A 326 -36.66 -7.50 3.98
CA ASN A 326 -37.12 -6.29 4.65
C ASN A 326 -36.20 -5.14 4.25
N LYS A 327 -36.79 -4.13 3.63
CA LYS A 327 -36.18 -2.87 3.28
C LYS A 327 -35.56 -2.24 4.53
N THR A 328 -34.26 -2.39 4.68
CA THR A 328 -33.48 -1.64 5.67
C THR A 328 -32.50 -0.75 4.92
N THR A 329 -32.70 0.53 5.07
CA THR A 329 -31.83 1.62 4.59
C THR A 329 -30.38 1.33 4.99
N HIS A 330 -29.50 1.23 3.99
CA HIS A 330 -28.04 1.13 4.19
C HIS A 330 -27.55 2.34 4.97
N LYS A 331 -27.07 2.14 6.21
CA LYS A 331 -26.29 3.13 6.94
C LYS A 331 -24.87 3.17 6.33
N PRO A 332 -24.33 4.34 5.99
CA PRO A 332 -22.96 4.45 5.50
C PRO A 332 -21.94 4.09 6.62
N PRO A 333 -20.75 3.61 6.27
CA PRO A 333 -19.74 3.23 7.25
C PRO A 333 -19.26 4.43 8.07
N THR A 334 -19.23 4.26 9.38
CA THR A 334 -18.86 5.28 10.36
C THR A 334 -17.35 5.22 10.61
N ASN A 335 -16.62 6.33 10.53
CA ASN A 335 -15.20 6.36 10.87
C ASN A 335 -14.97 6.25 12.40
N HIS A 336 -13.71 5.99 12.83
CA HIS A 336 -13.37 5.76 14.25
C HIS A 336 -13.83 6.90 15.18
N LEU A 337 -13.70 8.16 14.76
CA LEU A 337 -14.13 9.32 15.54
C LEU A 337 -15.66 9.38 15.67
N GLN A 338 -16.36 9.01 14.62
CA GLN A 338 -17.82 8.92 14.63
C GLN A 338 -18.31 7.81 15.58
N GLN A 339 -17.59 6.69 15.66
CA GLN A 339 -17.89 5.61 16.62
C GLN A 339 -17.70 6.05 18.06
N ILE A 340 -16.63 6.80 18.36
CA ILE A 340 -16.41 7.39 19.70
C ILE A 340 -17.58 8.33 20.06
N VAL A 341 -17.97 9.21 19.14
CA VAL A 341 -19.11 10.13 19.35
C VAL A 341 -20.39 9.36 19.64
N LEU A 342 -20.71 8.34 18.85
CA LEU A 342 -21.89 7.51 19.05
C LEU A 342 -21.85 6.75 20.38
N GLY A 343 -20.70 6.21 20.77
CA GLY A 343 -20.50 5.54 22.05
C GLY A 343 -20.68 6.48 23.26
N VAL A 344 -20.21 7.72 23.15
CA VAL A 344 -20.42 8.75 24.20
C VAL A 344 -21.90 9.15 24.29
N LEU A 345 -22.59 9.20 23.15
CA LEU A 345 -24.02 9.52 23.10
C LEU A 345 -24.92 8.38 23.55
N ASP A 346 -24.44 7.15 23.71
CA ASP A 346 -25.17 6.04 24.34
C ASP A 346 -25.51 6.32 25.82
N SER A 347 -24.73 7.18 26.49
CA SER A 347 -24.98 7.63 27.85
C SER A 347 -25.92 8.83 27.96
N GLY A 348 -26.51 9.28 26.85
CA GLY A 348 -27.45 10.40 26.77
C GLY A 348 -26.95 11.58 25.97
N GLU A 349 -27.70 12.68 25.93
CA GLU A 349 -27.34 13.87 25.15
C GLU A 349 -26.12 14.59 25.69
N LYS A 350 -25.21 15.00 24.74
CA LYS A 350 -23.93 15.64 25.01
C LYS A 350 -23.73 16.94 24.24
N GLY A 351 -23.00 17.85 24.87
CA GLY A 351 -22.57 19.10 24.24
C GLY A 351 -21.36 18.87 23.31
N ILE A 352 -21.16 19.81 22.40
CA ILE A 352 -20.03 19.68 21.43
C ILE A 352 -18.66 19.62 22.10
N VAL A 353 -18.47 20.28 23.26
CA VAL A 353 -17.19 20.28 23.99
C VAL A 353 -16.92 18.89 24.58
N GLU A 354 -17.92 18.26 25.20
CA GLU A 354 -17.82 16.90 25.75
C GLU A 354 -17.47 15.87 24.66
N LEU A 355 -18.05 16.01 23.47
CA LEU A 355 -17.77 15.15 22.32
C LEU A 355 -16.36 15.37 21.75
N MET A 356 -15.89 16.62 21.73
CA MET A 356 -14.54 16.96 21.30
C MET A 356 -13.48 16.40 22.25
N GLU A 357 -13.69 16.53 23.55
CA GLU A 357 -12.79 15.99 24.59
C GLU A 357 -12.66 14.46 24.46
N ALA A 358 -13.79 13.78 24.28
CA ALA A 358 -13.79 12.33 24.08
C ALA A 358 -13.04 11.88 22.81
N CYS A 359 -13.03 12.72 21.77
CA CYS A 359 -12.33 12.46 20.51
C CYS A 359 -10.90 13.02 20.47
N GLY A 360 -10.43 13.70 21.54
CA GLY A 360 -9.12 14.37 21.56
C GLY A 360 -8.99 15.56 20.60
N TYR A 361 -10.10 16.15 20.17
CA TYR A 361 -10.12 17.27 19.22
C TYR A 361 -9.98 18.62 19.93
N LYS A 362 -9.13 19.49 19.36
CA LYS A 362 -8.90 20.84 19.91
C LYS A 362 -9.66 21.96 19.16
N ASP A 363 -9.93 21.78 17.88
CA ASP A 363 -10.63 22.79 17.06
C ASP A 363 -12.11 22.43 16.82
N LYS A 364 -12.99 23.27 17.37
CA LYS A 364 -14.44 23.10 17.30
C LYS A 364 -15.01 23.20 15.89
N ARG A 365 -14.41 24.08 15.03
CA ARG A 365 -14.92 24.29 13.67
C ARG A 365 -14.60 23.08 12.79
N SER A 366 -13.39 22.57 12.89
CA SER A 366 -12.94 21.37 12.16
C SER A 366 -13.73 20.14 12.61
N PHE A 367 -13.86 19.92 13.92
CA PHE A 367 -14.62 18.80 14.48
C PHE A 367 -16.09 18.78 14.02
N ARG A 368 -16.75 19.98 14.05
CA ARG A 368 -18.12 20.08 13.57
C ARG A 368 -18.25 19.73 12.10
N LYS A 369 -17.31 20.21 11.26
CA LYS A 369 -17.33 19.96 9.81
C LYS A 369 -17.04 18.51 9.45
N SER A 370 -16.05 17.88 10.07
CA SER A 370 -15.54 16.56 9.70
C SER A 370 -16.24 15.39 10.39
N VAL A 371 -16.89 15.61 11.53
CA VAL A 371 -17.50 14.54 12.32
C VAL A 371 -18.99 14.77 12.53
N ILE A 372 -19.36 15.90 13.11
CA ILE A 372 -20.75 16.14 13.54
C ILE A 372 -21.70 16.32 12.35
N ASN A 373 -21.31 17.13 11.36
CA ASN A 373 -22.18 17.36 10.20
C ASN A 373 -22.42 16.09 9.40
N GLU A 374 -21.42 15.23 9.32
CA GLU A 374 -21.52 13.94 8.62
C GLU A 374 -22.45 12.96 9.37
N LEU A 375 -22.35 12.90 10.70
CA LEU A 375 -23.26 12.11 11.52
C LEU A 375 -24.73 12.60 11.44
N ILE A 376 -24.92 13.91 11.34
CA ILE A 376 -26.27 14.50 11.15
C ILE A 376 -26.79 14.17 9.74
N SER A 377 -25.97 14.33 8.70
CA SER A 377 -26.36 14.03 7.32
C SER A 377 -26.73 12.56 7.12
N ASN A 378 -26.03 11.67 7.84
CA ASN A 378 -26.29 10.23 7.85
C ASN A 378 -27.44 9.81 8.79
N LYS A 379 -28.13 10.78 9.41
CA LYS A 379 -29.24 10.55 10.36
C LYS A 379 -28.86 9.62 11.52
N MET A 380 -27.63 9.69 11.99
CA MET A 380 -27.15 8.90 13.13
C MET A 380 -27.26 9.65 14.45
N ILE A 381 -27.25 10.98 14.38
CA ILE A 381 -27.45 11.88 15.51
C ILE A 381 -28.38 13.02 15.12
N ALA A 382 -29.08 13.61 16.10
CA ALA A 382 -29.89 14.80 15.93
C ALA A 382 -29.41 15.93 16.83
N MET A 383 -29.73 17.15 16.43
CA MET A 383 -29.55 18.37 17.24
C MET A 383 -30.79 18.57 18.13
N THR A 384 -30.60 18.96 19.38
CA THR A 384 -31.72 19.28 20.29
C THR A 384 -32.42 20.57 19.90
N HIS A 385 -31.73 21.48 19.22
CA HIS A 385 -32.31 22.73 18.68
C HIS A 385 -31.96 22.84 17.18
N PRO A 386 -32.62 22.08 16.29
CA PRO A 386 -32.32 22.07 14.87
C PRO A 386 -32.64 23.39 14.17
N GLU A 387 -33.66 24.13 14.65
CA GLU A 387 -34.04 25.46 14.14
C GLU A 387 -32.99 26.55 14.43
N ASN A 388 -32.15 26.35 15.45
CA ASN A 388 -31.07 27.27 15.78
C ASN A 388 -29.75 26.51 16.07
N PRO A 389 -29.00 26.12 15.04
CA PRO A 389 -27.74 25.36 15.18
C PRO A 389 -26.64 26.04 16.01
N LYS A 390 -26.77 27.34 16.25
CA LYS A 390 -25.86 28.14 17.08
C LYS A 390 -26.37 28.39 18.50
N HIS A 391 -27.45 27.73 18.87
CA HIS A 391 -28.04 27.89 20.20
C HIS A 391 -27.02 27.61 21.31
N ARG A 392 -27.01 28.43 22.38
CA ARG A 392 -26.03 28.33 23.47
C ARG A 392 -26.03 26.96 24.17
N ASN A 393 -27.23 26.34 24.29
CA ASN A 393 -27.44 25.05 24.93
C ASN A 393 -27.61 23.93 23.90
N GLN A 394 -27.03 24.06 22.67
CA GLN A 394 -27.12 23.01 21.68
C GLN A 394 -26.43 21.72 22.16
N ARG A 395 -27.19 20.63 22.18
CA ARG A 395 -26.70 19.27 22.44
C ARG A 395 -27.00 18.35 21.25
N TYR A 396 -26.42 17.19 21.28
CA TYR A 396 -26.60 16.14 20.28
C TYR A 396 -27.09 14.88 20.94
N VAL A 397 -27.96 14.15 20.25
CA VAL A 397 -28.55 12.89 20.70
C VAL A 397 -28.40 11.85 19.60
N LYS A 398 -28.15 10.61 19.98
CA LYS A 398 -28.14 9.48 19.06
C LYS A 398 -29.55 9.14 18.62
N LEU A 399 -29.77 8.87 17.33
CA LEU A 399 -31.06 8.49 16.74
C LEU A 399 -31.24 6.98 16.69
#